data_ed4ed5160b3a572b2c13362e0ba727fc
#
_entry.id   ed4ed5160b3a572b2c13362e0ba727fc
#
_cell.length_a   1.000
_cell.length_b   1.000
_cell.length_c   1.000
_cell.angle_alpha   90.00
_cell.angle_beta   90.00
_cell.angle_gamma   90.00
#
_symmetry.space_group_name_H-M   'P 1'
#
loop_
_entity.id
_entity.type
_entity.pdbx_description
1 polymer ?
#
loop_
_entity_poly.entity_id
_entity_poly.type
_entity_poly.pdbx_seq_one_letter_code
_entity_poly.pdbx_strand_id
1 'polypeptide(L)'
;MLCARGGVSLALGRCCATVRRRVPCIEKPMLRWVVIIMGKYVIVVESGSDVTPQLCERYGIVRVPMHVMIGDETVEDGSIDPLEIYSRCNEFGVMPKTSGCAPADFAHVYDRIHAEQPDATILHLAYSEATTCSHQSSKIAAEGRDYVFSMDTRFVSVGQSLVVVETAKYIEAHPDATVDEIFAFTNSVMDRVLLGFVPTDLAFLKA
;
A
#
# COMPACT_ATOMS: atom_id res chain seq x y z
N MET A 1 -68.23 25.57 42.45
CA MET A 1 -67.44 26.66 42.99
C MET A 1 -66.18 26.73 42.11
N LEU A 2 -66.19 27.65 41.17
CA LEU A 2 -65.33 28.80 41.03
C LEU A 2 -63.81 28.41 40.97
N CYS A 3 -63.00 28.76 40.09
CA CYS A 3 -62.76 29.83 39.11
C CYS A 3 -61.44 29.49 38.46
N ALA A 4 -61.30 29.62 37.30
CA ALA A 4 -60.95 30.66 36.32
C ALA A 4 -59.49 30.62 35.89
N ARG A 5 -59.32 30.46 34.60
CA ARG A 5 -58.58 31.32 33.68
C ARG A 5 -57.07 31.50 33.84
N GLY A 6 -56.43 31.25 32.79
CA GLY A 6 -55.13 31.80 32.48
C GLY A 6 -54.49 31.15 31.27
N GLY A 7 -54.93 31.53 30.08
CA GLY A 7 -54.25 31.17 28.85
C GLY A 7 -52.97 32.02 28.68
N VAL A 8 -51.89 31.39 28.31
CA VAL A 8 -50.79 32.07 27.61
C VAL A 8 -50.36 31.20 26.45
N SER A 9 -50.82 31.60 25.29
CA SER A 9 -50.28 31.18 24.02
C SER A 9 -48.87 31.73 23.85
N LEU A 10 -47.87 30.90 23.80
CA LEU A 10 -46.55 31.27 23.34
C LEU A 10 -46.27 30.44 22.09
N ALA A 11 -46.44 31.13 20.99
CA ALA A 11 -45.93 30.70 19.69
C ALA A 11 -44.42 30.70 19.78
N LEU A 12 -43.81 29.53 19.88
CA LEU A 12 -42.37 29.34 19.61
C LEU A 12 -42.20 29.03 18.16
N GLY A 13 -41.66 30.05 17.50
CA GLY A 13 -41.33 30.08 16.11
C GLY A 13 -40.33 28.99 15.73
N ARG A 14 -40.54 28.53 14.55
CA ARG A 14 -39.66 27.78 13.68
C ARG A 14 -38.23 28.34 13.76
N CYS A 15 -37.31 27.56 14.23
CA CYS A 15 -35.89 27.71 13.84
C CYS A 15 -35.17 26.37 14.05
N CYS A 16 -35.35 25.46 13.14
CA CYS A 16 -34.39 24.39 12.93
C CYS A 16 -34.02 24.40 11.46
N ALA A 17 -33.25 25.44 11.09
CA ALA A 17 -32.54 25.45 9.83
C ALA A 17 -31.41 24.44 9.96
N THR A 18 -31.66 23.25 9.45
CA THR A 18 -30.64 22.22 9.25
C THR A 18 -29.60 22.78 8.27
N VAL A 19 -28.55 23.36 8.81
CA VAL A 19 -27.36 23.68 8.03
C VAL A 19 -26.70 22.36 7.67
N ARG A 20 -27.15 21.78 6.56
CA ARG A 20 -26.35 20.79 5.84
C ARG A 20 -25.11 21.54 5.33
N ARG A 21 -24.05 21.54 6.13
CA ARG A 21 -22.73 21.82 5.57
C ARG A 21 -22.49 20.73 4.55
N ARG A 22 -22.61 21.09 3.27
CA ARG A 22 -22.01 20.33 2.18
C ARG A 22 -20.53 20.35 2.47
N VAL A 23 -19.99 19.25 2.97
CA VAL A 23 -18.56 18.99 2.92
C VAL A 23 -18.24 19.04 1.42
N PRO A 24 -17.36 19.95 0.96
CA PRO A 24 -16.98 19.92 -0.44
C PRO A 24 -16.40 18.53 -0.69
N CYS A 25 -16.91 17.85 -1.71
CA CYS A 25 -16.30 16.67 -2.27
C CYS A 25 -14.88 17.13 -2.68
N ILE A 26 -13.90 16.81 -1.85
CA ILE A 26 -12.51 16.95 -2.23
C ILE A 26 -12.36 15.88 -3.31
N GLU A 27 -12.43 16.31 -4.57
CA GLU A 27 -11.95 15.49 -5.68
C GLU A 27 -10.58 14.99 -5.23
N LYS A 28 -10.49 13.69 -4.95
CA LYS A 28 -9.20 13.06 -4.68
C LYS A 28 -8.34 13.41 -5.90
N PRO A 29 -7.24 14.16 -5.74
CA PRO A 29 -6.33 14.30 -6.85
C PRO A 29 -5.98 12.86 -7.21
N MET A 30 -6.29 12.45 -8.45
CA MET A 30 -5.64 11.27 -9.02
C MET A 30 -4.18 11.49 -8.71
N LEU A 31 -3.63 10.72 -7.79
CA LEU A 31 -2.21 10.76 -7.45
C LEU A 31 -1.47 10.49 -8.76
N ARG A 32 -1.12 11.56 -9.43
CA ARG A 32 -0.20 11.54 -10.54
C ARG A 32 1.13 11.23 -9.89
N TRP A 33 1.45 9.93 -9.84
CA TRP A 33 2.72 9.44 -9.37
C TRP A 33 3.80 10.11 -10.21
N VAL A 34 4.35 11.20 -9.70
CA VAL A 34 5.57 11.77 -10.26
C VAL A 34 6.65 10.79 -9.86
N VAL A 35 6.95 9.85 -10.73
CA VAL A 35 8.13 9.02 -10.61
C VAL A 35 9.31 9.97 -10.78
N ILE A 36 9.87 10.43 -9.67
CA ILE A 36 11.15 11.15 -9.69
C ILE A 36 12.17 10.09 -10.04
N ILE A 37 12.64 10.14 -11.28
CA ILE A 37 13.57 9.20 -11.85
C ILE A 37 14.86 9.23 -11.03
N MET A 38 15.11 8.20 -10.24
CA MET A 38 16.42 7.95 -9.67
C MET A 38 17.25 7.13 -10.67
N GLY A 39 17.65 7.78 -11.79
CA GLY A 39 18.60 7.20 -12.72
C GLY A 39 18.12 5.92 -13.43
N LYS A 40 19.04 4.97 -13.59
CA LYS A 40 18.92 3.71 -14.33
C LYS A 40 17.94 2.69 -13.71
N TYR A 41 17.60 2.80 -12.42
CA TYR A 41 16.86 1.80 -11.66
C TYR A 41 15.55 2.33 -11.10
N VAL A 42 14.47 1.51 -11.16
CA VAL A 42 13.20 1.73 -10.49
C VAL A 42 12.94 0.58 -9.53
N ILE A 43 12.82 0.89 -8.24
CA ILE A 43 12.47 -0.13 -7.24
C ILE A 43 10.95 -0.33 -7.23
N VAL A 44 10.53 -1.59 -7.29
CA VAL A 44 9.13 -2.02 -7.16
C VAL A 44 8.98 -2.87 -5.91
N VAL A 45 7.90 -2.66 -5.17
CA VAL A 45 7.54 -3.42 -3.96
C VAL A 45 6.03 -3.63 -3.87
N GLU A 46 5.57 -4.57 -3.09
CA GLU A 46 4.14 -4.71 -2.75
C GLU A 46 3.71 -3.64 -1.72
N SER A 47 2.43 -3.29 -1.70
CA SER A 47 1.89 -2.31 -0.74
C SER A 47 2.09 -2.72 0.72
N GLY A 48 2.06 -4.03 1.02
CA GLY A 48 2.33 -4.59 2.35
C GLY A 48 3.75 -4.39 2.87
N SER A 49 4.65 -3.80 2.07
CA SER A 49 6.01 -3.42 2.49
C SER A 49 6.06 -2.31 3.52
N ASP A 50 4.95 -1.61 3.76
CA ASP A 50 4.87 -0.41 4.61
C ASP A 50 5.81 0.74 4.20
N VAL A 51 6.31 0.74 2.96
CA VAL A 51 7.02 1.89 2.41
C VAL A 51 6.04 3.05 2.29
N THR A 52 6.29 4.10 3.06
CA THR A 52 5.37 5.25 3.13
C THR A 52 5.31 6.03 1.81
N PRO A 53 4.21 6.77 1.54
CA PRO A 53 4.14 7.63 0.35
C PRO A 53 5.30 8.60 0.22
N GLN A 54 5.80 9.14 1.33
CA GLN A 54 6.93 10.07 1.38
C GLN A 54 8.24 9.38 0.95
N LEU A 55 8.45 8.11 1.36
CA LEU A 55 9.62 7.33 0.94
C LEU A 55 9.49 6.92 -0.53
N CYS A 56 8.29 6.57 -0.99
CA CYS A 56 8.04 6.32 -2.40
C CYS A 56 8.38 7.54 -3.26
N GLU A 57 7.92 8.72 -2.86
CA GLU A 57 8.24 9.98 -3.55
C GLU A 57 9.73 10.30 -3.51
N ARG A 58 10.37 10.15 -2.33
CA ARG A 58 11.79 10.46 -2.13
C ARG A 58 12.72 9.59 -2.98
N TYR A 59 12.41 8.31 -3.14
CA TYR A 59 13.28 7.31 -3.78
C TYR A 59 12.74 6.77 -5.10
N GLY A 60 11.63 7.30 -5.62
CA GLY A 60 11.03 6.81 -6.86
C GLY A 60 10.53 5.36 -6.77
N ILE A 61 10.14 4.90 -5.57
CA ILE A 61 9.68 3.53 -5.35
C ILE A 61 8.23 3.40 -5.82
N VAL A 62 7.95 2.37 -6.60
CA VAL A 62 6.61 2.07 -7.10
C VAL A 62 6.01 0.90 -6.31
N ARG A 63 4.77 1.06 -5.87
CA ARG A 63 4.05 0.00 -5.14
C ARG A 63 3.08 -0.74 -6.05
N VAL A 64 3.05 -2.06 -5.94
CA VAL A 64 2.01 -2.94 -6.50
C VAL A 64 0.98 -3.18 -5.40
N PRO A 65 -0.30 -2.88 -5.60
CA PRO A 65 -1.30 -3.04 -4.56
C PRO A 65 -1.56 -4.52 -4.27
N MET A 66 -1.54 -4.88 -3.00
CA MET A 66 -2.16 -6.10 -2.49
C MET A 66 -3.68 -5.89 -2.41
N HIS A 67 -4.44 -6.91 -2.08
CA HIS A 67 -5.89 -6.82 -2.05
C HIS A 67 -6.43 -7.07 -0.64
N VAL A 68 -7.49 -6.34 -0.28
CA VAL A 68 -8.25 -6.51 0.97
C VAL A 68 -9.68 -6.93 0.62
N MET A 69 -10.11 -8.05 1.16
CA MET A 69 -11.47 -8.57 1.00
C MET A 69 -12.29 -8.29 2.25
N ILE A 70 -13.49 -7.71 2.06
CA ILE A 70 -14.45 -7.38 3.11
C ILE A 70 -15.79 -7.99 2.71
N GLY A 71 -16.10 -9.18 3.24
CA GLY A 71 -17.21 -9.99 2.73
C GLY A 71 -16.98 -10.39 1.27
N ASP A 72 -17.89 -10.00 0.38
CA ASP A 72 -17.80 -10.27 -1.06
C ASP A 72 -17.11 -9.15 -1.85
N GLU A 73 -16.73 -8.07 -1.19
CA GLU A 73 -16.07 -6.92 -1.82
C GLU A 73 -14.54 -7.07 -1.74
N THR A 74 -13.85 -6.76 -2.84
CA THR A 74 -12.39 -6.71 -2.90
C THR A 74 -11.94 -5.30 -3.28
N VAL A 75 -11.03 -4.75 -2.52
CA VAL A 75 -10.43 -3.43 -2.76
C VAL A 75 -8.91 -3.53 -2.78
N GLU A 76 -8.26 -2.63 -3.50
CA GLU A 76 -6.82 -2.50 -3.47
C GLU A 76 -6.36 -1.92 -2.12
N ASP A 77 -5.29 -2.48 -1.56
CA ASP A 77 -4.67 -1.96 -0.34
C ASP A 77 -4.18 -0.52 -0.56
N GLY A 78 -4.59 0.36 0.37
CA GLY A 78 -4.33 1.79 0.30
C GLY A 78 -5.31 2.59 -0.57
N SER A 79 -6.32 1.96 -1.21
CA SER A 79 -7.35 2.66 -1.98
C SER A 79 -8.43 3.31 -1.11
N ILE A 80 -8.63 2.80 0.11
CA ILE A 80 -9.57 3.33 1.11
C ILE A 80 -8.86 3.54 2.46
N ASP A 81 -9.45 4.40 3.29
CA ASP A 81 -8.92 4.65 4.64
C ASP A 81 -9.02 3.37 5.50
N PRO A 82 -7.97 3.00 6.27
CA PRO A 82 -8.02 1.86 7.18
C PRO A 82 -9.21 1.90 8.17
N LEU A 83 -9.63 3.08 8.63
CA LEU A 83 -10.81 3.23 9.49
C LEU A 83 -12.10 2.86 8.77
N GLU A 84 -12.16 3.07 7.44
CA GLU A 84 -13.29 2.64 6.63
C GLU A 84 -13.35 1.12 6.51
N ILE A 85 -12.19 0.44 6.40
CA ILE A 85 -12.11 -1.03 6.44
C ILE A 85 -12.73 -1.55 7.74
N TYR A 86 -12.33 -1.01 8.89
CA TYR A 86 -12.88 -1.41 10.19
C TYR A 86 -14.37 -1.14 10.29
N SER A 87 -14.84 0.00 9.79
CA SER A 87 -16.27 0.35 9.79
C SER A 87 -17.10 -0.65 8.99
N ARG A 88 -16.66 -0.97 7.75
CA ARG A 88 -17.32 -1.94 6.88
C ARG A 88 -17.32 -3.35 7.48
N CYS A 89 -16.19 -3.78 8.03
CA CYS A 89 -16.10 -5.08 8.70
C CYS A 89 -17.08 -5.20 9.88
N ASN A 90 -17.21 -4.15 10.68
CA ASN A 90 -18.18 -4.11 11.78
C ASN A 90 -19.64 -4.11 11.27
N GLU A 91 -19.94 -3.37 10.21
CA GLU A 91 -21.27 -3.32 9.60
C GLU A 91 -21.69 -4.68 9.03
N PHE A 92 -20.77 -5.36 8.36
CA PHE A 92 -21.05 -6.68 7.76
C PHE A 92 -20.84 -7.85 8.72
N GLY A 93 -20.29 -7.61 9.92
CA GLY A 93 -20.00 -8.66 10.90
C GLY A 93 -18.93 -9.66 10.41
N VAL A 94 -17.98 -9.19 9.60
CA VAL A 94 -16.92 -10.03 8.98
C VAL A 94 -15.52 -9.53 9.37
N MET A 95 -14.57 -10.46 9.37
CA MET A 95 -13.15 -10.11 9.47
C MET A 95 -12.59 -9.85 8.06
N PRO A 96 -11.75 -8.83 7.88
CA PRO A 96 -11.10 -8.60 6.60
C PRO A 96 -10.10 -9.74 6.33
N LYS A 97 -9.96 -10.08 5.05
CA LYS A 97 -8.93 -11.00 4.57
C LYS A 97 -8.03 -10.27 3.60
N THR A 98 -6.80 -10.71 3.46
CA THR A 98 -5.84 -10.16 2.51
C THR A 98 -5.41 -11.21 1.51
N SER A 99 -5.08 -10.78 0.29
CA SER A 99 -4.41 -11.62 -0.69
C SER A 99 -3.21 -10.90 -1.27
N GLY A 100 -2.20 -11.69 -1.69
CA GLY A 100 -1.05 -11.17 -2.42
C GLY A 100 -1.42 -10.66 -3.81
N CYS A 101 -0.46 -10.02 -4.46
CA CYS A 101 -0.62 -9.53 -5.82
C CYS A 101 -0.66 -10.68 -6.82
N ALA A 102 -1.53 -10.57 -7.82
CA ALA A 102 -1.60 -11.49 -8.93
C ALA A 102 -0.56 -11.14 -10.03
N PRO A 103 -0.23 -12.07 -10.96
CA PRO A 103 0.68 -11.75 -12.06
C PRO A 103 0.24 -10.55 -12.90
N ALA A 104 -1.08 -10.35 -13.08
CA ALA A 104 -1.61 -9.22 -13.83
C ALA A 104 -1.32 -7.87 -13.18
N ASP A 105 -1.31 -7.80 -11.83
CA ASP A 105 -1.03 -6.57 -11.10
C ASP A 105 0.43 -6.13 -11.34
N PHE A 106 1.37 -7.07 -11.28
CA PHE A 106 2.78 -6.82 -11.59
C PHE A 106 2.98 -6.46 -13.06
N ALA A 107 2.38 -7.22 -14.00
CA ALA A 107 2.51 -6.95 -15.43
C ALA A 107 2.06 -5.53 -15.76
N HIS A 108 0.92 -5.10 -15.23
CA HIS A 108 0.41 -3.73 -15.41
C HIS A 108 1.41 -2.67 -14.92
N VAL A 109 2.02 -2.88 -13.76
CA VAL A 109 3.00 -1.94 -13.20
C VAL A 109 4.29 -1.94 -14.02
N TYR A 110 4.82 -3.11 -14.40
CA TYR A 110 6.05 -3.24 -15.18
C TYR A 110 5.90 -2.59 -16.55
N ASP A 111 4.79 -2.88 -17.27
CA ASP A 111 4.53 -2.32 -18.59
C ASP A 111 4.35 -0.79 -18.53
N ARG A 112 3.70 -0.28 -17.49
CA ARG A 112 3.58 1.16 -17.27
C ARG A 112 4.95 1.82 -17.04
N ILE A 113 5.78 1.26 -16.15
CA ILE A 113 7.13 1.79 -15.90
C ILE A 113 7.95 1.79 -17.20
N HIS A 114 7.94 0.68 -17.94
CA HIS A 114 8.68 0.55 -19.19
C HIS A 114 8.17 1.52 -20.25
N ALA A 115 6.87 1.77 -20.34
CA ALA A 115 6.31 2.74 -21.28
C ALA A 115 6.71 4.19 -20.93
N GLU A 116 6.79 4.52 -19.65
CA GLU A 116 7.20 5.84 -19.17
C GLU A 116 8.74 6.03 -19.20
N GLN A 117 9.50 4.95 -19.00
CA GLN A 117 10.96 4.91 -18.88
C GLN A 117 11.54 3.67 -19.55
N PRO A 118 11.65 3.66 -20.89
CA PRO A 118 12.07 2.47 -21.65
C PRO A 118 13.47 1.93 -21.30
N ASP A 119 14.36 2.80 -20.83
CA ASP A 119 15.74 2.45 -20.49
C ASP A 119 15.92 2.06 -19.01
N ALA A 120 14.84 2.13 -18.21
CA ALA A 120 14.92 1.80 -16.80
C ALA A 120 14.96 0.30 -16.55
N THR A 121 15.82 -0.12 -15.64
CA THR A 121 15.82 -1.48 -15.08
C THR A 121 14.94 -1.51 -13.83
N ILE A 122 14.01 -2.45 -13.80
CA ILE A 122 13.11 -2.64 -12.65
C ILE A 122 13.74 -3.62 -11.68
N LEU A 123 13.86 -3.20 -10.42
CA LEU A 123 14.32 -4.03 -9.30
C LEU A 123 13.14 -4.30 -8.37
N HIS A 124 12.53 -5.48 -8.49
CA HIS A 124 11.48 -5.90 -7.59
C HIS A 124 12.07 -6.50 -6.32
N LEU A 125 11.96 -5.79 -5.20
CA LEU A 125 12.37 -6.24 -3.87
C LEU A 125 11.13 -6.83 -3.17
N ALA A 126 10.92 -8.12 -3.41
CA ALA A 126 9.66 -8.80 -3.11
C ALA A 126 9.39 -8.99 -1.62
N TYR A 127 8.10 -8.95 -1.27
CA TYR A 127 7.59 -9.44 0.00
C TYR A 127 7.92 -10.93 0.17
N SER A 128 8.17 -11.38 1.41
CA SER A 128 8.64 -12.73 1.71
C SER A 128 7.82 -13.82 1.02
N GLU A 129 8.47 -14.64 0.21
CA GLU A 129 7.85 -15.77 -0.49
C GLU A 129 7.37 -16.88 0.45
N ALA A 130 7.86 -16.90 1.71
CA ALA A 130 7.39 -17.81 2.73
C ALA A 130 5.99 -17.46 3.25
N THR A 131 5.51 -16.23 3.02
CA THR A 131 4.24 -15.75 3.58
C THR A 131 3.18 -15.44 2.52
N THR A 132 3.55 -15.29 1.25
CA THR A 132 2.64 -14.94 0.15
C THR A 132 3.14 -15.45 -1.19
N CYS A 133 2.23 -15.62 -2.14
CA CYS A 133 2.56 -15.99 -3.52
C CYS A 133 3.02 -14.80 -4.39
N SER A 134 3.09 -13.56 -3.85
CA SER A 134 3.41 -12.36 -4.63
C SER A 134 4.73 -12.45 -5.39
N HIS A 135 5.79 -12.99 -4.75
CA HIS A 135 7.08 -13.16 -5.43
C HIS A 135 6.98 -14.14 -6.62
N GLN A 136 6.25 -15.23 -6.49
CA GLN A 136 6.01 -16.14 -7.62
C GLN A 136 5.19 -15.46 -8.73
N SER A 137 4.17 -14.69 -8.36
CA SER A 137 3.37 -13.90 -9.30
C SER A 137 4.22 -12.89 -10.06
N SER A 138 5.16 -12.23 -9.39
CA SER A 138 6.08 -11.27 -10.01
C SER A 138 7.02 -11.93 -11.01
N LYS A 139 7.52 -13.15 -10.71
CA LYS A 139 8.36 -13.93 -11.63
C LYS A 139 7.61 -14.30 -12.90
N ILE A 140 6.35 -14.73 -12.77
CA ILE A 140 5.49 -15.00 -13.93
C ILE A 140 5.29 -13.73 -14.75
N ALA A 141 5.02 -12.60 -14.11
CA ALA A 141 4.87 -11.33 -14.80
C ALA A 141 6.17 -10.84 -15.46
N ALA A 142 7.33 -11.24 -14.95
CA ALA A 142 8.64 -10.88 -15.51
C ALA A 142 9.02 -11.71 -16.74
N GLU A 143 8.32 -12.82 -17.05
CA GLU A 143 8.60 -13.62 -18.22
C GLU A 143 8.53 -12.78 -19.51
N GLY A 144 9.61 -12.80 -20.29
CA GLY A 144 9.74 -11.99 -21.51
C GLY A 144 10.07 -10.49 -21.27
N ARG A 145 10.34 -10.08 -20.03
CA ARG A 145 10.74 -8.72 -19.64
C ARG A 145 12.15 -8.74 -19.06
N ASP A 146 13.15 -8.69 -19.93
CA ASP A 146 14.59 -8.76 -19.59
C ASP A 146 15.10 -7.54 -18.77
N TYR A 147 14.27 -6.50 -18.67
CA TYR A 147 14.50 -5.33 -17.85
C TYR A 147 13.99 -5.47 -16.40
N VAL A 148 13.40 -6.62 -16.02
CA VAL A 148 12.86 -6.87 -14.67
C VAL A 148 13.68 -7.89 -13.93
N PHE A 149 14.19 -7.53 -12.77
CA PHE A 149 14.93 -8.40 -11.85
C PHE A 149 14.20 -8.46 -10.52
N SER A 150 13.99 -9.65 -9.97
CA SER A 150 13.22 -9.86 -8.74
C SER A 150 14.05 -10.62 -7.70
N MET A 151 13.97 -10.17 -6.45
CA MET A 151 14.65 -10.76 -5.29
C MET A 151 13.66 -10.88 -4.12
N ASP A 152 13.59 -12.06 -3.50
CA ASP A 152 12.89 -12.24 -2.22
C ASP A 152 13.65 -11.55 -1.10
N THR A 153 13.04 -10.56 -0.43
CA THR A 153 13.66 -9.88 0.71
C THR A 153 13.62 -10.73 1.99
N ARG A 154 12.88 -11.81 2.03
CA ARG A 154 12.63 -12.66 3.22
C ARG A 154 11.97 -11.90 4.38
N PHE A 155 11.54 -10.67 4.16
CA PHE A 155 10.90 -9.81 5.15
C PHE A 155 9.50 -9.39 4.73
N VAL A 156 8.75 -8.91 5.70
CA VAL A 156 7.39 -8.38 5.59
C VAL A 156 7.34 -7.00 6.23
N SER A 157 6.34 -6.19 5.89
CA SER A 157 6.04 -4.94 6.59
C SER A 157 7.29 -4.04 6.74
N VAL A 158 7.51 -3.45 7.90
CA VAL A 158 8.63 -2.54 8.18
C VAL A 158 10.02 -3.16 7.99
N GLY A 159 10.15 -4.50 8.09
CA GLY A 159 11.40 -5.19 7.81
C GLY A 159 11.77 -5.11 6.33
N GLN A 160 10.80 -5.34 5.45
CA GLN A 160 10.96 -5.13 4.01
C GLN A 160 11.22 -3.65 3.70
N SER A 161 10.46 -2.72 4.31
CA SER A 161 10.66 -1.29 4.15
C SER A 161 12.10 -0.87 4.45
N LEU A 162 12.69 -1.38 5.54
CA LEU A 162 14.07 -1.09 5.90
C LEU A 162 15.06 -1.57 4.83
N VAL A 163 14.92 -2.82 4.37
CA VAL A 163 15.77 -3.38 3.31
C VAL A 163 15.67 -2.54 2.03
N VAL A 164 14.44 -2.18 1.64
CA VAL A 164 14.16 -1.38 0.43
C VAL A 164 14.79 0.00 0.52
N VAL A 165 14.65 0.70 1.66
CA VAL A 165 15.20 2.05 1.84
C VAL A 165 16.72 2.03 1.86
N GLU A 166 17.36 1.06 2.50
CA GLU A 166 18.82 0.93 2.49
C GLU A 166 19.34 0.60 1.08
N THR A 167 18.63 -0.24 0.33
CA THR A 167 18.97 -0.51 -1.08
C THR A 167 18.82 0.75 -1.95
N ALA A 168 17.75 1.54 -1.74
CA ALA A 168 17.56 2.80 -2.48
C ALA A 168 18.69 3.80 -2.20
N LYS A 169 19.13 3.94 -0.94
CA LYS A 169 20.28 4.77 -0.57
C LYS A 169 21.57 4.29 -1.21
N TYR A 170 21.77 2.97 -1.29
CA TYR A 170 22.92 2.40 -1.96
C TYR A 170 22.95 2.74 -3.44
N ILE A 171 21.82 2.60 -4.15
CA ILE A 171 21.70 2.97 -5.57
C ILE A 171 21.98 4.47 -5.76
N GLU A 172 21.44 5.33 -4.88
CA GLU A 172 21.69 6.78 -4.93
C GLU A 172 23.19 7.12 -4.78
N ALA A 173 23.90 6.39 -3.92
CA ALA A 173 25.33 6.58 -3.70
C ALA A 173 26.22 5.92 -4.78
N HIS A 174 25.69 4.93 -5.50
CA HIS A 174 26.43 4.14 -6.50
C HIS A 174 25.62 4.03 -7.80
N PRO A 175 25.46 5.12 -8.57
CA PRO A 175 24.57 5.16 -9.74
C PRO A 175 25.02 4.21 -10.87
N ASP A 176 26.29 3.84 -10.90
CA ASP A 176 26.86 2.93 -11.90
C ASP A 176 26.86 1.45 -11.46
N ALA A 177 26.38 1.14 -10.23
CA ALA A 177 26.35 -0.22 -9.73
C ALA A 177 25.50 -1.12 -10.66
N THR A 178 25.94 -2.36 -10.83
CA THR A 178 25.23 -3.40 -11.56
C THR A 178 24.10 -3.99 -10.71
N VAL A 179 23.16 -4.69 -11.34
CA VAL A 179 22.08 -5.43 -10.63
C VAL A 179 22.66 -6.40 -9.60
N ASP A 180 23.73 -7.12 -9.98
CA ASP A 180 24.38 -8.10 -9.10
C ASP A 180 25.00 -7.44 -7.87
N GLU A 181 25.64 -6.30 -8.02
CA GLU A 181 26.20 -5.52 -6.90
C GLU A 181 25.11 -4.98 -5.98
N ILE A 182 24.03 -4.48 -6.55
CA ILE A 182 22.86 -4.01 -5.78
C ILE A 182 22.25 -5.18 -4.98
N PHE A 183 22.03 -6.34 -5.61
CA PHE A 183 21.49 -7.50 -4.93
C PHE A 183 22.44 -8.09 -3.90
N ALA A 184 23.75 -8.07 -4.15
CA ALA A 184 24.76 -8.45 -3.15
C ALA A 184 24.71 -7.52 -1.92
N PHE A 185 24.62 -6.21 -2.14
CA PHE A 185 24.43 -5.25 -1.06
C PHE A 185 23.12 -5.50 -0.31
N THR A 186 22.00 -5.67 -1.03
CA THR A 186 20.69 -5.95 -0.43
C THR A 186 20.72 -7.19 0.45
N ASN A 187 21.36 -8.28 0.00
CA ASN A 187 21.59 -9.48 0.81
C ASN A 187 22.37 -9.14 2.11
N SER A 188 23.41 -8.32 2.02
CA SER A 188 24.19 -7.92 3.19
C SER A 188 23.38 -7.09 4.20
N VAL A 189 22.39 -6.34 3.74
CA VAL A 189 21.41 -5.65 4.60
C VAL A 189 20.51 -6.65 5.28
N MET A 190 19.92 -7.57 4.50
CA MET A 190 19.02 -8.61 5.03
C MET A 190 19.66 -9.43 6.14
N ASP A 191 20.94 -9.76 6.03
CA ASP A 191 21.66 -10.54 7.04
C ASP A 191 21.87 -9.78 8.38
N ARG A 192 21.62 -8.47 8.40
CA ARG A 192 21.73 -7.59 9.59
C ARG A 192 20.38 -7.15 10.14
N VAL A 193 19.28 -7.44 9.46
CA VAL A 193 17.93 -7.06 9.90
C VAL A 193 17.34 -8.18 10.74
N LEU A 194 16.78 -7.82 11.88
CA LEU A 194 15.94 -8.67 12.70
C LEU A 194 14.56 -8.05 12.81
N LEU A 195 13.55 -8.75 12.30
CA LEU A 195 12.15 -8.38 12.44
C LEU A 195 11.47 -9.31 13.43
N GLY A 196 10.81 -8.74 14.44
CA GLY A 196 9.96 -9.46 15.37
C GLY A 196 8.58 -8.81 15.45
N PHE A 197 7.54 -9.62 15.58
CA PHE A 197 6.20 -9.17 15.89
C PHE A 197 5.58 -10.02 17.00
N VAL A 198 4.72 -9.40 17.80
CA VAL A 198 4.02 -10.07 18.89
C VAL A 198 2.53 -10.03 18.60
N PRO A 199 1.92 -11.15 18.17
CA PRO A 199 0.47 -11.19 17.99
C PRO A 199 -0.23 -11.14 19.36
N THR A 200 -1.34 -10.42 19.43
CA THR A 200 -2.19 -10.34 20.62
C THR A 200 -2.96 -11.63 20.86
N ASP A 201 -3.26 -12.38 19.79
CA ASP A 201 -3.92 -13.68 19.83
C ASP A 201 -3.35 -14.58 18.74
N LEU A 202 -2.94 -15.79 19.13
CA LEU A 202 -2.42 -16.81 18.21
C LEU A 202 -3.52 -17.47 17.35
N ALA A 203 -4.79 -17.27 17.70
CA ALA A 203 -5.90 -17.79 16.90
C ALA A 203 -5.90 -17.24 15.46
N PHE A 204 -5.39 -16.03 15.26
CA PHE A 204 -5.25 -15.41 13.94
C PHE A 204 -4.13 -15.99 13.08
N LEU A 205 -3.25 -16.80 13.66
CA LEU A 205 -2.16 -17.47 12.93
C LEU A 205 -2.54 -18.91 12.51
N LYS A 206 -3.72 -19.40 12.90
CA LYS A 206 -4.24 -20.69 12.45
C LYS A 206 -5.04 -20.45 11.17
N ALA A 207 -4.37 -20.65 10.04
CA ALA A 207 -5.04 -20.71 8.73
C ALA A 207 -5.64 -22.11 8.52
#